data_01c01d9846eeb4d9fd47198b15c075da
#
_entry.id   01c01d9846eeb4d9fd47198b15c075da
#
_cell.length_a   1.000
_cell.length_b   1.000
_cell.length_c   1.000
_cell.angle_alpha   90.00
_cell.angle_beta   90.00
_cell.angle_gamma   90.00
#
_symmetry.space_group_name_H-M   'P 1'
#
loop_
_entity.id
_entity.type
_entity.pdbx_description
1 polymer ?
#
loop_
_entity_poly.entity_id
_entity_poly.type
_entity_poly.pdbx_seq_one_letter_code
_entity_poly.pdbx_strand_id
1 'polypeptide(L)'
;MEFNTGKFLPPPWIAYPEMERYSIGWRMGYGEYYIIRWGAWFRALTETEKKTYQELFPEPVTWKGYWNNADECFYYQRGEYLIQLWNETGTPSCSVEQIHSAYSQGRVFRYTLFWKPEPSPDGLITESCLGQWWKSDFWSVAHTYCCMEQFMMAQKAELFGDDKIREEILACSDPKTIKALGRKVQNFDEDVWNKVKYSIVLNGNFLKFTQNPELRDYLLSTGDRILVEASPLDGIWGIRMGRKNEHVLNPLKWKGQNLLGFALMEVRGEIRRVWKNAALCETIAD
;
A
#
# COMPACT_ATOMS: atom_id res chain seq x y z
N MET A 1 -7.17 -26.61 21.85
CA MET A 1 -6.10 -26.12 22.75
C MET A 1 -6.42 -24.70 23.07
N GLU A 2 -6.78 -24.43 24.32
CA GLU A 2 -7.04 -23.07 24.76
C GLU A 2 -5.69 -22.42 25.09
N PHE A 3 -5.27 -21.44 24.31
CA PHE A 3 -4.31 -20.47 24.79
C PHE A 3 -4.87 -19.89 26.10
N ASN A 4 -4.08 -19.91 27.15
CA ASN A 4 -4.44 -19.38 28.44
C ASN A 4 -4.98 -17.96 28.23
N THR A 5 -6.22 -17.70 28.51
CA THR A 5 -7.17 -16.64 28.21
C THR A 5 -6.65 -15.17 28.17
N GLY A 6 -5.52 -14.90 27.56
CA GLY A 6 -4.99 -13.56 27.28
C GLY A 6 -5.04 -13.26 25.79
N LYS A 7 -5.22 -12.00 25.44
CA LYS A 7 -5.01 -11.53 24.07
C LYS A 7 -3.54 -11.71 23.69
N PHE A 8 -3.28 -11.93 22.40
CA PHE A 8 -1.91 -12.02 21.88
C PHE A 8 -1.23 -10.64 21.88
N LEU A 9 0.07 -10.58 22.14
CA LEU A 9 0.84 -9.42 21.72
C LEU A 9 0.84 -9.36 20.20
N PRO A 10 0.46 -8.24 19.57
CA PRO A 10 0.45 -8.14 18.11
C PRO A 10 1.88 -8.29 17.56
N PRO A 11 2.08 -8.88 16.38
CA PRO A 11 3.39 -8.87 15.77
C PRO A 11 3.85 -7.45 15.43
N PRO A 12 5.16 -7.21 15.26
CA PRO A 12 5.70 -5.87 15.06
C PRO A 12 5.02 -5.06 13.96
N TRP A 13 4.70 -5.67 12.83
CA TRP A 13 4.03 -5.02 11.68
C TRP A 13 2.56 -4.68 11.89
N ILE A 14 1.90 -5.25 12.90
CA ILE A 14 0.54 -4.86 13.31
C ILE A 14 0.62 -3.81 14.41
N ALA A 15 1.61 -3.94 15.30
CA ALA A 15 1.84 -3.03 16.40
C ALA A 15 2.23 -1.61 15.92
N TYR A 16 3.17 -1.57 14.97
CA TYR A 16 3.74 -0.34 14.41
C TYR A 16 3.81 -0.46 12.88
N PRO A 17 2.68 -0.33 12.18
CA PRO A 17 2.63 -0.52 10.73
C PRO A 17 3.43 0.53 9.94
N GLU A 18 3.80 1.65 10.57
CA GLU A 18 4.67 2.67 10.02
C GLU A 18 6.15 2.30 10.06
N MET A 19 6.55 1.33 10.90
CA MET A 19 7.94 0.89 11.01
C MET A 19 8.26 -0.23 10.05
N GLU A 20 9.14 0.06 9.11
CA GLU A 20 9.70 -0.96 8.21
C GLU A 20 10.57 -1.97 8.98
N ARG A 21 10.72 -3.17 8.44
CA ARG A 21 11.43 -4.30 9.06
C ARG A 21 12.83 -3.95 9.59
N TYR A 22 13.59 -3.16 8.83
CA TYR A 22 14.98 -2.78 9.16
C TYR A 22 15.11 -1.37 9.69
N SER A 23 14.01 -0.74 10.11
CA SER A 23 14.03 0.62 10.67
C SER A 23 14.93 0.69 11.89
N ILE A 24 15.68 1.80 12.00
CA ILE A 24 16.47 2.12 13.19
C ILE A 24 15.57 2.26 14.43
N GLY A 25 14.29 2.57 14.26
CA GLY A 25 13.29 2.68 15.33
C GLY A 25 13.14 1.42 16.18
N TRP A 26 13.52 0.24 15.66
CA TRP A 26 13.57 -1.01 16.42
C TRP A 26 14.78 -1.13 17.35
N ARG A 27 15.79 -0.24 17.24
CA ARG A 27 17.02 -0.26 18.03
C ARG A 27 17.21 1.00 18.88
N MET A 28 16.67 2.14 18.46
CA MET A 28 16.94 3.44 19.08
C MET A 28 15.66 4.33 19.03
N GLY A 29 14.50 3.79 19.27
CA GLY A 29 13.25 4.52 19.20
C GLY A 29 12.14 3.87 20.01
N TYR A 30 10.91 4.36 19.83
CA TYR A 30 9.74 3.85 20.56
C TYR A 30 9.46 2.36 20.27
N GLY A 31 9.88 1.82 19.14
CA GLY A 31 9.78 0.39 18.82
C GLY A 31 10.74 -0.51 19.59
N GLU A 32 11.84 0.02 20.15
CA GLU A 32 12.85 -0.77 20.84
C GLU A 32 12.28 -1.51 22.05
N TYR A 33 11.58 -0.78 22.92
CA TYR A 33 10.94 -1.38 24.09
C TYR A 33 9.94 -2.46 23.67
N TYR A 34 9.16 -2.18 22.63
CA TYR A 34 8.17 -3.12 22.15
C TYR A 34 8.77 -4.40 21.60
N ILE A 35 9.77 -4.31 20.70
CA ILE A 35 10.38 -5.49 20.07
C ILE A 35 11.10 -6.38 21.09
N ILE A 36 11.68 -5.78 22.16
CA ILE A 36 12.29 -6.51 23.26
C ILE A 36 11.21 -7.26 24.06
N ARG A 37 10.14 -6.58 24.46
CA ARG A 37 8.99 -7.16 25.18
C ARG A 37 8.34 -8.28 24.38
N TRP A 38 8.02 -7.99 23.11
CA TRP A 38 7.40 -8.96 22.21
C TRP A 38 8.32 -10.18 21.99
N GLY A 39 9.61 -9.97 21.76
CA GLY A 39 10.58 -11.04 21.57
C GLY A 39 10.76 -11.92 22.81
N ALA A 40 10.74 -11.33 24.01
CA ALA A 40 10.79 -12.10 25.26
C ALA A 40 9.53 -12.96 25.41
N TRP A 41 8.35 -12.38 25.18
CA TRP A 41 7.07 -13.10 25.21
C TRP A 41 7.04 -14.23 24.16
N PHE A 42 7.41 -13.95 22.90
CA PHE A 42 7.40 -14.95 21.84
C PHE A 42 8.37 -16.11 22.11
N ARG A 43 9.56 -15.83 22.67
CA ARG A 43 10.52 -16.89 23.04
C ARG A 43 10.01 -17.80 24.18
N ALA A 44 9.15 -17.28 25.06
CA ALA A 44 8.57 -18.06 26.16
C ALA A 44 7.46 -19.02 25.69
N LEU A 45 6.94 -18.87 24.47
CA LEU A 45 5.94 -19.79 23.91
C LEU A 45 6.58 -21.13 23.59
N THR A 46 5.77 -22.22 23.73
CA THR A 46 6.14 -23.53 23.22
C THR A 46 6.24 -23.55 21.69
N GLU A 47 6.93 -24.51 21.11
CA GLU A 47 7.06 -24.61 19.65
C GLU A 47 5.69 -24.74 18.94
N THR A 48 4.74 -25.44 19.56
CA THR A 48 3.37 -25.55 19.03
C THR A 48 2.65 -24.19 19.05
N GLU A 49 2.79 -23.42 20.12
CA GLU A 49 2.20 -22.09 20.23
C GLU A 49 2.84 -21.10 19.26
N LYS A 50 4.17 -21.14 19.11
CA LYS A 50 4.87 -20.34 18.09
C LYS A 50 4.34 -20.61 16.70
N LYS A 51 4.21 -21.88 16.33
CA LYS A 51 3.67 -22.27 15.03
C LYS A 51 2.24 -21.76 14.84
N THR A 52 1.38 -21.92 15.83
CA THR A 52 0.00 -21.42 15.78
C THR A 52 -0.04 -19.91 15.66
N TYR A 53 0.81 -19.20 16.41
CA TYR A 53 0.91 -17.72 16.32
C TYR A 53 1.35 -17.27 14.93
N GLN A 54 2.35 -17.91 14.32
CA GLN A 54 2.80 -17.63 12.97
C GLN A 54 1.72 -17.87 11.91
N GLU A 55 0.92 -18.91 12.07
CA GLU A 55 -0.23 -19.20 11.20
C GLU A 55 -1.35 -18.17 11.36
N LEU A 56 -1.60 -17.69 12.59
CA LEU A 56 -2.59 -16.64 12.86
C LEU A 56 -2.14 -15.26 12.35
N PHE A 57 -0.86 -14.97 12.41
CA PHE A 57 -0.27 -13.68 12.09
C PHE A 57 0.82 -13.82 11.02
N PRO A 58 0.43 -14.10 9.77
CA PRO A 58 1.40 -14.20 8.68
C PRO A 58 2.11 -12.86 8.47
N GLU A 59 3.40 -12.92 8.18
CA GLU A 59 4.19 -11.74 7.85
C GLU A 59 3.69 -11.05 6.58
N PRO A 60 3.68 -9.70 6.50
CA PRO A 60 3.37 -9.00 5.26
C PRO A 60 4.47 -9.23 4.23
N VAL A 61 4.13 -8.98 2.95
CA VAL A 61 5.10 -9.08 1.85
C VAL A 61 6.37 -8.25 2.11
N THR A 62 6.25 -7.14 2.84
CA THR A 62 7.36 -6.26 3.24
C THR A 62 8.23 -6.84 4.36
N TRP A 63 7.82 -7.95 4.99
CA TRP A 63 8.56 -8.64 6.05
C TRP A 63 8.83 -10.12 5.70
N LYS A 64 8.68 -10.48 4.43
CA LYS A 64 8.81 -11.86 3.97
C LYS A 64 10.11 -12.52 4.46
N GLY A 65 9.99 -13.72 5.00
CA GLY A 65 11.09 -14.48 5.60
C GLY A 65 11.41 -14.11 7.06
N TYR A 66 10.62 -13.22 7.68
CA TYR A 66 10.86 -12.83 9.08
C TYR A 66 10.77 -14.04 10.03
N TRP A 67 9.75 -14.87 9.86
CA TRP A 67 9.58 -16.04 10.70
C TRP A 67 10.68 -17.10 10.56
N ASN A 68 11.35 -17.13 9.42
CA ASN A 68 12.45 -18.03 9.12
C ASN A 68 13.82 -17.41 9.43
N ASN A 69 13.85 -16.20 10.01
CA ASN A 69 15.07 -15.41 10.21
C ASN A 69 15.88 -15.19 8.92
N ALA A 70 15.17 -15.02 7.80
CA ALA A 70 15.72 -14.80 6.47
C ALA A 70 15.19 -13.49 5.88
N ASP A 71 15.87 -12.95 4.88
CA ASP A 71 15.32 -11.92 4.01
C ASP A 71 14.98 -12.54 2.67
N GLU A 72 13.69 -12.75 2.44
CA GLU A 72 13.13 -13.32 1.22
C GLU A 72 12.43 -12.27 0.36
N CYS A 73 12.63 -10.98 0.67
CA CYS A 73 12.06 -9.87 -0.06
C CYS A 73 12.77 -9.67 -1.40
N PHE A 74 12.04 -9.14 -2.37
CA PHE A 74 12.61 -8.70 -3.64
C PHE A 74 12.92 -7.22 -3.60
N TYR A 75 14.01 -6.80 -4.25
CA TYR A 75 14.43 -5.41 -4.25
C TYR A 75 14.85 -4.97 -5.65
N TYR A 76 14.61 -3.69 -5.95
CA TYR A 76 15.23 -2.98 -7.05
C TYR A 76 16.18 -1.93 -6.49
N GLN A 77 17.41 -1.91 -6.99
CA GLN A 77 18.43 -0.96 -6.57
C GLN A 77 18.96 -0.17 -7.76
N ARG A 78 19.13 1.15 -7.55
CA ARG A 78 19.81 2.04 -8.47
C ARG A 78 20.65 3.06 -7.70
N GLY A 79 21.97 2.89 -7.71
CA GLY A 79 22.85 3.67 -6.83
C GLY A 79 22.49 3.43 -5.36
N GLU A 80 22.21 4.50 -4.62
CA GLU A 80 21.77 4.43 -3.22
C GLU A 80 20.26 4.21 -3.07
N TYR A 81 19.47 4.42 -4.13
CA TYR A 81 18.04 4.18 -4.11
C TYR A 81 17.74 2.68 -4.06
N LEU A 82 17.01 2.28 -3.04
CA LEU A 82 16.53 0.91 -2.83
C LEU A 82 15.03 0.92 -2.62
N ILE A 83 14.32 0.10 -3.39
CA ILE A 83 12.88 -0.10 -3.18
C ILE A 83 12.54 -1.58 -3.13
N GLN A 84 11.66 -1.94 -2.21
CA GLN A 84 11.12 -3.28 -2.12
C GLN A 84 10.05 -3.51 -3.19
N LEU A 85 10.15 -4.65 -3.87
CA LEU A 85 9.17 -5.14 -4.82
C LEU A 85 8.23 -6.14 -4.13
N TRP A 86 6.98 -6.21 -4.57
CA TRP A 86 6.02 -7.18 -4.03
C TRP A 86 6.09 -8.56 -4.67
N ASN A 87 6.73 -8.65 -5.82
CA ASN A 87 7.09 -9.90 -6.49
C ASN A 87 8.43 -9.72 -7.22
N GLU A 88 8.96 -10.79 -7.75
CA GLU A 88 10.28 -10.81 -8.40
C GLU A 88 10.42 -9.81 -9.56
N THR A 89 9.33 -9.54 -10.27
CA THR A 89 9.33 -8.68 -11.46
C THR A 89 8.89 -7.23 -11.19
N GLY A 90 8.31 -6.94 -10.01
CA GLY A 90 7.71 -5.64 -9.69
C GLY A 90 6.47 -5.30 -10.55
N THR A 91 5.87 -6.29 -11.21
CA THR A 91 4.73 -6.09 -12.11
C THR A 91 3.39 -6.39 -11.43
N PRO A 92 2.27 -5.83 -11.95
CA PRO A 92 0.93 -6.15 -11.46
C PRO A 92 0.61 -7.64 -11.52
N SER A 93 -0.06 -8.17 -10.50
CA SER A 93 -0.60 -9.54 -10.50
C SER A 93 -1.88 -9.68 -11.32
N CYS A 94 -2.51 -8.56 -11.67
CA CYS A 94 -3.71 -8.48 -12.49
C CYS A 94 -3.56 -7.43 -13.58
N SER A 95 -4.14 -7.66 -14.75
CA SER A 95 -4.13 -6.72 -15.87
C SER A 95 -5.51 -6.51 -16.47
N VAL A 96 -5.65 -5.44 -17.27
CA VAL A 96 -6.89 -5.15 -18.01
C VAL A 96 -7.21 -6.29 -18.99
N GLU A 97 -6.20 -6.89 -19.61
CA GLU A 97 -6.36 -8.01 -20.57
C GLU A 97 -6.96 -9.24 -19.88
N GLN A 98 -6.56 -9.52 -18.65
CA GLN A 98 -7.14 -10.61 -17.86
C GLN A 98 -8.61 -10.32 -17.51
N ILE A 99 -8.94 -9.06 -17.16
CA ILE A 99 -10.33 -8.65 -16.94
C ILE A 99 -11.13 -8.76 -18.23
N HIS A 100 -10.59 -8.32 -19.36
CA HIS A 100 -11.23 -8.46 -20.69
C HIS A 100 -11.53 -9.93 -21.00
N SER A 101 -10.54 -10.80 -20.83
CA SER A 101 -10.70 -12.24 -21.09
C SER A 101 -11.81 -12.84 -20.24
N ALA A 102 -11.75 -12.61 -18.93
CA ALA A 102 -12.75 -13.13 -17.99
C ALA A 102 -14.18 -12.58 -18.27
N TYR A 103 -14.28 -11.29 -18.60
CA TYR A 103 -15.57 -10.67 -18.96
C TYR A 103 -16.14 -11.25 -20.27
N SER A 104 -15.30 -11.46 -21.29
CA SER A 104 -15.70 -12.07 -22.55
C SER A 104 -16.14 -13.53 -22.39
N GLN A 105 -15.68 -14.21 -21.33
CA GLN A 105 -16.12 -15.56 -20.94
C GLN A 105 -17.39 -15.57 -20.09
N GLY A 106 -18.04 -14.40 -19.91
CA GLY A 106 -19.31 -14.27 -19.19
C GLY A 106 -19.17 -14.04 -17.68
N ARG A 107 -17.94 -13.77 -17.16
CA ARG A 107 -17.77 -13.42 -15.76
C ARG A 107 -18.40 -12.06 -15.47
N VAL A 108 -19.28 -12.01 -14.48
CA VAL A 108 -19.89 -10.76 -14.00
C VAL A 108 -19.04 -10.17 -12.90
N PHE A 109 -18.72 -8.89 -13.03
CA PHE A 109 -17.94 -8.14 -12.03
C PHE A 109 -18.81 -7.08 -11.34
N ARG A 110 -18.49 -6.81 -10.09
CA ARG A 110 -18.94 -5.61 -9.37
C ARG A 110 -17.78 -4.65 -9.28
N TYR A 111 -18.06 -3.35 -9.39
CA TYR A 111 -17.05 -2.30 -9.45
C TYR A 111 -17.21 -1.31 -8.31
N THR A 112 -16.09 -0.72 -7.87
CA THR A 112 -16.05 0.52 -7.10
C THR A 112 -15.28 1.54 -7.95
N LEU A 113 -16.01 2.53 -8.46
CA LEU A 113 -15.46 3.59 -9.31
C LEU A 113 -15.03 4.75 -8.43
N PHE A 114 -13.78 5.17 -8.51
CA PHE A 114 -13.24 6.33 -7.80
C PHE A 114 -12.45 7.23 -8.74
N TRP A 115 -12.23 8.48 -8.34
CA TRP A 115 -11.39 9.42 -9.10
C TRP A 115 -10.93 10.61 -8.26
N LYS A 116 -11.76 11.70 -8.15
CA LYS A 116 -11.37 12.94 -7.46
C LYS A 116 -11.48 12.79 -5.94
N PRO A 117 -10.66 13.52 -5.17
CA PRO A 117 -10.80 13.62 -3.74
C PRO A 117 -11.99 14.54 -3.39
N GLU A 118 -13.19 14.04 -3.46
CA GLU A 118 -14.43 14.75 -3.11
C GLU A 118 -14.82 14.32 -1.69
N PRO A 119 -14.57 15.16 -0.65
CA PRO A 119 -15.03 14.88 0.70
C PRO A 119 -16.55 14.78 0.73
N SER A 120 -17.08 13.83 1.51
CA SER A 120 -18.51 13.79 1.76
C SER A 120 -18.93 14.98 2.62
N PRO A 121 -20.12 15.59 2.37
CA PRO A 121 -20.62 16.71 3.18
C PRO A 121 -20.81 16.35 4.66
N ASP A 122 -21.04 15.08 4.98
CA ASP A 122 -21.22 14.54 6.33
C ASP A 122 -19.91 14.04 6.97
N GLY A 123 -18.76 14.21 6.27
CA GLY A 123 -17.45 13.79 6.74
C GLY A 123 -17.17 12.29 6.66
N LEU A 124 -18.07 11.50 6.11
CA LEU A 124 -17.88 10.05 5.96
C LEU A 124 -16.82 9.72 4.92
N ILE A 125 -16.09 8.65 5.16
CA ILE A 125 -15.15 8.10 4.19
C ILE A 125 -15.90 7.49 3.02
N THR A 126 -15.54 7.91 1.80
CA THR A 126 -16.14 7.44 0.55
C THR A 126 -15.07 6.84 -0.37
N GLU A 127 -15.47 6.36 -1.55
CA GLU A 127 -14.55 5.85 -2.57
C GLU A 127 -13.46 6.85 -2.99
N SER A 128 -13.64 8.13 -2.72
CA SER A 128 -12.63 9.18 -2.98
C SER A 128 -11.33 8.95 -2.20
N CYS A 129 -11.39 8.27 -1.06
CA CYS A 129 -10.21 7.93 -0.26
C CYS A 129 -9.24 6.97 -0.98
N LEU A 130 -9.71 6.25 -1.99
CA LEU A 130 -8.89 5.37 -2.83
C LEU A 130 -7.97 6.15 -3.78
N GLY A 131 -8.29 7.41 -4.06
CA GLY A 131 -7.50 8.27 -4.94
C GLY A 131 -6.15 8.68 -4.35
N GLN A 132 -5.16 8.91 -5.22
CA GLN A 132 -3.81 9.33 -4.80
C GLN A 132 -3.77 10.77 -4.25
N TRP A 133 -4.77 11.59 -4.54
CA TRP A 133 -4.86 12.98 -4.09
C TRP A 133 -5.66 13.14 -2.79
N TRP A 134 -6.23 12.07 -2.26
CA TRP A 134 -6.90 12.09 -0.98
C TRP A 134 -5.92 12.43 0.13
N LYS A 135 -6.22 13.48 0.89
CA LYS A 135 -5.38 13.90 2.02
C LYS A 135 -5.55 12.94 3.18
N SER A 136 -4.49 12.26 3.50
CA SER A 136 -4.35 11.38 4.66
C SER A 136 -2.87 11.24 4.95
N ASP A 137 -2.46 11.68 6.11
CA ASP A 137 -1.06 11.59 6.51
C ASP A 137 -0.67 10.14 6.75
N PHE A 138 0.52 9.78 6.27
CA PHE A 138 1.17 8.52 6.62
C PHE A 138 2.68 8.72 6.60
N TRP A 139 3.36 7.94 7.43
CA TRP A 139 4.80 8.04 7.63
C TRP A 139 5.55 6.93 6.90
N SER A 140 6.73 7.24 6.39
CA SER A 140 7.67 6.27 5.83
C SER A 140 9.09 6.79 6.02
N VAL A 141 9.97 5.94 6.55
CA VAL A 141 11.40 6.20 6.82
C VAL A 141 11.62 7.42 7.72
N ALA A 142 11.64 8.62 7.18
CA ALA A 142 11.92 9.86 7.93
C ALA A 142 10.95 10.99 7.60
N HIS A 143 9.89 10.70 6.84
CA HIS A 143 8.98 11.72 6.34
C HIS A 143 7.52 11.35 6.56
N THR A 144 6.70 12.35 6.90
CA THR A 144 5.25 12.29 6.83
C THR A 144 4.79 12.81 5.48
N TYR A 145 4.03 12.01 4.76
CA TYR A 145 3.46 12.37 3.46
C TYR A 145 1.99 12.71 3.62
N CYS A 146 1.55 13.83 3.06
CA CYS A 146 0.17 14.30 3.18
C CYS A 146 -0.81 13.59 2.22
N CYS A 147 -0.32 12.89 1.22
CA CYS A 147 -1.09 12.10 0.26
C CYS A 147 -0.19 11.18 -0.56
N MET A 148 -0.80 10.23 -1.26
CA MET A 148 -0.06 9.28 -2.11
C MET A 148 0.64 9.92 -3.30
N GLU A 149 0.10 11.00 -3.87
CA GLU A 149 0.78 11.74 -4.96
C GLU A 149 2.11 12.32 -4.47
N GLN A 150 2.16 12.84 -3.24
CA GLN A 150 3.40 13.35 -2.65
C GLN A 150 4.44 12.24 -2.48
N PHE A 151 4.03 11.10 -1.93
CA PHE A 151 4.91 9.94 -1.79
C PHE A 151 5.46 9.50 -3.15
N MET A 152 4.59 9.25 -4.13
CA MET A 152 4.98 8.76 -5.44
C MET A 152 5.94 9.73 -6.16
N MET A 153 5.70 11.05 -6.07
CA MET A 153 6.56 12.04 -6.73
C MET A 153 7.89 12.25 -5.98
N ALA A 154 7.90 12.16 -4.65
CA ALA A 154 9.14 12.19 -3.87
C ALA A 154 10.01 10.96 -4.17
N GLN A 155 9.43 9.77 -4.22
CA GLN A 155 10.14 8.55 -4.60
C GLN A 155 10.67 8.62 -6.04
N LYS A 156 9.93 9.25 -6.95
CA LYS A 156 10.41 9.51 -8.31
C LYS A 156 11.64 10.42 -8.33
N ALA A 157 11.60 11.52 -7.59
CA ALA A 157 12.72 12.45 -7.52
C ALA A 157 13.96 11.78 -6.91
N GLU A 158 13.80 11.00 -5.85
CA GLU A 158 14.87 10.24 -5.20
C GLU A 158 15.49 9.18 -6.15
N LEU A 159 14.66 8.42 -6.87
CA LEU A 159 15.11 7.44 -7.86
C LEU A 159 16.03 8.04 -8.94
N PHE A 160 15.77 9.29 -9.32
CA PHE A 160 16.53 9.99 -10.35
C PHE A 160 17.59 10.97 -9.80
N GLY A 161 17.77 11.01 -8.46
CA GLY A 161 18.80 11.84 -7.80
C GLY A 161 18.52 13.33 -7.89
N ASP A 162 17.26 13.75 -7.93
CA ASP A 162 16.85 15.15 -7.97
C ASP A 162 16.41 15.63 -6.58
N ASP A 163 17.39 15.83 -5.70
CA ASP A 163 17.15 16.23 -4.30
C ASP A 163 16.42 17.56 -4.21
N LYS A 164 16.71 18.51 -5.13
CA LYS A 164 16.06 19.80 -5.13
C LYS A 164 14.54 19.68 -5.37
N ILE A 165 14.14 18.95 -6.39
CA ILE A 165 12.72 18.73 -6.69
C ILE A 165 12.08 17.88 -5.60
N ARG A 166 12.81 16.92 -4.99
CA ARG A 166 12.33 16.15 -3.85
C ARG A 166 11.99 17.04 -2.66
N GLU A 167 12.86 17.97 -2.29
CA GLU A 167 12.60 18.93 -1.21
C GLU A 167 11.40 19.84 -1.51
N GLU A 168 11.27 20.34 -2.74
CA GLU A 168 10.11 21.14 -3.16
C GLU A 168 8.80 20.34 -3.07
N ILE A 169 8.81 19.06 -3.43
CA ILE A 169 7.67 18.15 -3.32
C ILE A 169 7.30 17.94 -1.85
N LEU A 170 8.27 17.65 -1.00
CA LEU A 170 8.04 17.38 0.43
C LEU A 170 7.51 18.63 1.17
N ALA A 171 7.89 19.82 0.76
CA ALA A 171 7.39 21.07 1.31
C ALA A 171 5.98 21.46 0.81
N CYS A 172 5.44 20.76 -0.20
CA CYS A 172 4.17 21.11 -0.84
C CYS A 172 3.04 20.19 -0.38
N SER A 173 1.87 20.75 -0.07
CA SER A 173 0.66 20.00 0.33
C SER A 173 -0.46 20.04 -0.73
N ASP A 174 -0.26 20.71 -1.88
CA ASP A 174 -1.23 20.73 -2.97
C ASP A 174 -0.92 19.63 -4.01
N PRO A 175 -1.78 18.59 -4.17
CA PRO A 175 -1.50 17.47 -5.07
C PRO A 175 -1.31 17.87 -6.53
N LYS A 176 -1.96 18.94 -6.98
CA LYS A 176 -1.81 19.43 -8.35
C LYS A 176 -0.41 20.02 -8.59
N THR A 177 0.09 20.80 -7.65
CA THR A 177 1.44 21.37 -7.66
C THR A 177 2.48 20.26 -7.53
N ILE A 178 2.28 19.31 -6.62
CA ILE A 178 3.12 18.12 -6.43
C ILE A 178 3.27 17.35 -7.75
N LYS A 179 2.17 17.09 -8.44
CA LYS A 179 2.19 16.42 -9.75
C LYS A 179 2.95 17.22 -10.80
N ALA A 180 2.82 18.55 -10.78
CA ALA A 180 3.56 19.44 -11.70
C ALA A 180 5.07 19.42 -11.40
N LEU A 181 5.48 19.38 -10.13
CA LEU A 181 6.88 19.22 -9.73
C LEU A 181 7.44 17.85 -10.16
N GLY A 182 6.71 16.76 -9.94
CA GLY A 182 7.11 15.43 -10.38
C GLY A 182 7.34 15.28 -11.89
N ARG A 183 6.75 16.16 -12.71
CA ARG A 183 7.03 16.26 -14.16
C ARG A 183 8.33 16.99 -14.49
N LYS A 184 8.88 17.74 -13.54
CA LYS A 184 10.14 18.49 -13.71
C LYS A 184 11.37 17.72 -13.26
N VAL A 185 11.19 16.53 -12.68
CA VAL A 185 12.29 15.68 -12.21
C VAL A 185 13.31 15.49 -13.33
N GLN A 186 14.57 15.86 -13.05
CA GLN A 186 15.69 15.75 -13.96
C GLN A 186 16.15 14.29 -14.13
N ASN A 187 16.92 14.01 -15.16
CA ASN A 187 17.48 12.69 -15.45
C ASN A 187 16.42 11.57 -15.54
N PHE A 188 15.17 11.92 -15.84
CA PHE A 188 14.08 10.97 -15.96
C PHE A 188 14.34 9.97 -17.08
N ASP A 189 14.19 8.70 -16.75
CA ASP A 189 14.28 7.56 -17.66
C ASP A 189 12.99 6.73 -17.53
N GLU A 190 12.24 6.65 -18.61
CA GLU A 190 10.94 6.00 -18.63
C GLU A 190 11.04 4.48 -18.38
N ASP A 191 12.08 3.83 -18.90
CA ASP A 191 12.28 2.39 -18.72
C ASP A 191 12.62 2.06 -17.27
N VAL A 192 13.43 2.89 -16.62
CA VAL A 192 13.74 2.77 -15.20
C VAL A 192 12.49 3.01 -14.36
N TRP A 193 11.73 4.06 -14.66
CA TRP A 193 10.49 4.38 -13.96
C TRP A 193 9.46 3.25 -14.07
N ASN A 194 9.30 2.69 -15.26
CA ASN A 194 8.35 1.60 -15.52
C ASN A 194 8.66 0.32 -14.73
N LYS A 195 9.93 0.09 -14.36
CA LYS A 195 10.32 -1.07 -13.53
C LYS A 195 9.87 -0.97 -12.08
N VAL A 196 9.71 0.26 -11.55
CA VAL A 196 9.50 0.45 -10.10
C VAL A 196 8.22 1.20 -9.74
N LYS A 197 7.63 1.98 -10.65
CA LYS A 197 6.46 2.83 -10.36
C LYS A 197 5.32 2.08 -9.69
N TYR A 198 5.07 0.83 -10.10
CA TYR A 198 4.00 0.03 -9.55
C TYR A 198 4.28 -0.37 -8.10
N SER A 199 5.51 -0.81 -7.80
CA SER A 199 5.95 -1.13 -6.44
C SER A 199 5.96 0.09 -5.52
N ILE A 200 6.33 1.28 -6.04
CA ILE A 200 6.21 2.54 -5.29
C ILE A 200 4.75 2.75 -4.86
N VAL A 201 3.80 2.58 -5.78
CA VAL A 201 2.38 2.78 -5.49
C VAL A 201 1.83 1.71 -4.55
N LEU A 202 2.28 0.45 -4.67
CA LEU A 202 1.94 -0.61 -3.72
C LEU A 202 2.42 -0.27 -2.30
N ASN A 203 3.70 0.05 -2.14
CA ASN A 203 4.31 0.35 -0.85
C ASN A 203 3.63 1.54 -0.17
N GLY A 204 3.46 2.65 -0.89
CA GLY A 204 2.82 3.83 -0.34
C GLY A 204 1.36 3.61 0.04
N ASN A 205 0.57 2.89 -0.80
CA ASN A 205 -0.80 2.57 -0.43
C ASN A 205 -0.87 1.57 0.74
N PHE A 206 0.05 0.62 0.82
CA PHE A 206 0.12 -0.26 1.98
C PHE A 206 0.32 0.54 3.28
N LEU A 207 1.30 1.46 3.30
CA LEU A 207 1.54 2.37 4.43
C LEU A 207 0.33 3.26 4.73
N LYS A 208 -0.25 3.88 3.70
CA LYS A 208 -1.45 4.72 3.84
C LYS A 208 -2.60 3.99 4.52
N PHE A 209 -2.94 2.80 4.04
CA PHE A 209 -4.11 2.07 4.54
C PHE A 209 -3.84 1.31 5.84
N THR A 210 -2.61 0.95 6.16
CA THR A 210 -2.28 0.31 7.44
C THR A 210 -2.19 1.31 8.59
N GLN A 211 -1.77 2.55 8.31
CA GLN A 211 -1.65 3.61 9.30
C GLN A 211 -2.94 4.42 9.52
N ASN A 212 -3.93 4.29 8.64
CA ASN A 212 -5.21 4.99 8.72
C ASN A 212 -6.37 3.97 8.85
N PRO A 213 -6.79 3.60 10.07
CA PRO A 213 -7.78 2.54 10.31
C PRO A 213 -9.10 2.75 9.55
N GLU A 214 -9.64 3.96 9.53
CA GLU A 214 -10.90 4.27 8.82
C GLU A 214 -10.78 4.04 7.31
N LEU A 215 -9.64 4.42 6.71
CA LEU A 215 -9.38 4.19 5.28
C LEU A 215 -9.19 2.69 5.00
N ARG A 216 -8.50 1.99 5.92
CA ARG A 216 -8.34 0.53 5.85
C ARG A 216 -9.69 -0.17 5.86
N ASP A 217 -10.56 0.19 6.80
CA ASP A 217 -11.88 -0.40 6.92
C ASP A 217 -12.73 -0.14 5.68
N TYR A 218 -12.64 1.07 5.11
CA TYR A 218 -13.27 1.37 3.82
C TYR A 218 -12.73 0.47 2.69
N LEU A 219 -11.40 0.38 2.54
CA LEU A 219 -10.77 -0.47 1.51
C LEU A 219 -11.23 -1.94 1.65
N LEU A 220 -11.25 -2.47 2.87
CA LEU A 220 -11.70 -3.84 3.15
C LEU A 220 -13.21 -4.02 2.86
N SER A 221 -14.04 -3.00 3.12
CA SER A 221 -15.48 -3.03 2.85
C SER A 221 -15.83 -3.13 1.36
N THR A 222 -14.88 -2.80 0.48
CA THR A 222 -15.07 -2.98 -0.97
C THR A 222 -15.17 -4.47 -1.37
N GLY A 223 -14.86 -5.41 -0.46
CA GLY A 223 -15.00 -6.85 -0.68
C GLY A 223 -14.16 -7.33 -1.86
N ASP A 224 -14.79 -7.98 -2.83
CA ASP A 224 -14.11 -8.49 -4.03
C ASP A 224 -14.41 -7.67 -5.29
N ARG A 225 -14.91 -6.44 -5.11
CA ARG A 225 -15.15 -5.54 -6.24
C ARG A 225 -13.85 -5.19 -6.94
N ILE A 226 -13.92 -5.05 -8.26
CA ILE A 226 -12.83 -4.44 -9.04
C ILE A 226 -12.79 -2.96 -8.70
N LEU A 227 -11.64 -2.49 -8.23
CA LEU A 227 -11.40 -1.07 -7.98
C LEU A 227 -10.98 -0.42 -9.28
N VAL A 228 -11.61 0.70 -9.64
CA VAL A 228 -11.43 1.32 -10.96
C VAL A 228 -11.22 2.80 -10.81
N GLU A 229 -10.04 3.28 -11.20
CA GLU A 229 -9.81 4.71 -11.32
C GLU A 229 -10.47 5.24 -12.59
N ALA A 230 -11.68 5.78 -12.42
CA ALA A 230 -12.49 6.34 -13.51
C ALA A 230 -12.03 7.75 -13.90
N SER A 231 -10.74 7.91 -14.18
CA SER A 231 -10.12 9.14 -14.64
C SER A 231 -10.26 9.27 -16.16
N PRO A 232 -10.87 10.36 -16.68
CA PRO A 232 -11.05 10.53 -18.12
C PRO A 232 -9.75 10.82 -18.88
N LEU A 233 -8.69 11.29 -18.20
CA LEU A 233 -7.43 11.72 -18.81
C LEU A 233 -6.27 10.75 -18.54
N ASP A 234 -6.35 9.95 -17.48
CA ASP A 234 -5.25 9.04 -17.10
C ASP A 234 -5.45 7.67 -17.73
N GLY A 235 -4.52 7.29 -18.60
CA GLY A 235 -4.53 5.99 -19.27
C GLY A 235 -3.54 4.98 -18.66
N ILE A 236 -2.77 5.39 -17.66
CA ILE A 236 -1.81 4.52 -16.96
C ILE A 236 -2.43 4.06 -15.64
N TRP A 237 -2.70 4.99 -14.73
CA TRP A 237 -3.27 4.67 -13.45
C TRP A 237 -4.77 4.41 -13.50
N GLY A 238 -5.49 5.08 -14.42
CA GLY A 238 -6.92 4.95 -14.63
C GLY A 238 -7.29 4.28 -15.95
N ILE A 239 -8.60 4.24 -16.21
CA ILE A 239 -9.19 3.58 -17.40
C ILE A 239 -9.38 4.52 -18.60
N ARG A 240 -8.92 5.77 -18.53
CA ARG A 240 -9.14 6.83 -19.54
C ARG A 240 -10.63 6.99 -19.90
N MET A 241 -11.51 6.83 -18.91
CA MET A 241 -12.95 6.96 -19.05
C MET A 241 -13.52 7.51 -17.74
N GLY A 242 -14.38 8.52 -17.83
CA GLY A 242 -14.99 9.13 -16.64
C GLY A 242 -16.14 8.31 -16.07
N ARG A 243 -16.39 8.47 -14.76
CA ARG A 243 -17.44 7.76 -13.99
C ARG A 243 -18.85 7.84 -14.60
N LYS A 244 -19.16 8.95 -15.30
CA LYS A 244 -20.50 9.17 -15.92
C LYS A 244 -20.62 8.60 -17.33
N ASN A 245 -19.59 7.96 -17.86
CA ASN A 245 -19.64 7.35 -19.17
C ASN A 245 -20.55 6.12 -19.15
N GLU A 246 -21.45 5.98 -20.11
CA GLU A 246 -22.40 4.86 -20.20
C GLU A 246 -21.73 3.48 -20.29
N HIS A 247 -20.50 3.44 -20.79
CA HIS A 247 -19.73 2.21 -20.95
C HIS A 247 -18.75 1.93 -19.81
N VAL A 248 -18.74 2.74 -18.73
CA VAL A 248 -17.76 2.61 -17.64
C VAL A 248 -17.76 1.24 -16.97
N LEU A 249 -18.91 0.56 -16.94
CA LEU A 249 -19.04 -0.79 -16.38
C LEU A 249 -18.74 -1.92 -17.39
N ASN A 250 -18.42 -1.56 -18.64
CA ASN A 250 -17.98 -2.53 -19.65
C ASN A 250 -16.45 -2.47 -19.80
N PRO A 251 -15.68 -3.40 -19.21
CA PRO A 251 -14.24 -3.34 -19.24
C PRO A 251 -13.66 -3.41 -20.66
N LEU A 252 -14.33 -4.04 -21.63
CA LEU A 252 -13.89 -4.09 -23.03
C LEU A 252 -13.83 -2.70 -23.69
N LYS A 253 -14.41 -1.69 -23.08
CA LYS A 253 -14.39 -0.29 -23.55
C LYS A 253 -13.36 0.57 -22.85
N TRP A 254 -12.69 0.06 -21.82
CA TRP A 254 -11.64 0.79 -21.12
C TRP A 254 -10.44 1.03 -22.05
N LYS A 255 -9.88 2.25 -21.95
CA LYS A 255 -8.78 2.71 -22.83
C LYS A 255 -7.48 2.92 -22.04
N GLY A 256 -7.47 2.57 -20.78
CA GLY A 256 -6.34 2.69 -19.87
C GLY A 256 -6.09 1.41 -19.09
N GLN A 257 -4.95 1.37 -18.40
CA GLN A 257 -4.41 0.16 -17.75
C GLN A 257 -4.98 -0.10 -16.35
N ASN A 258 -5.65 0.89 -15.71
CA ASN A 258 -6.19 0.78 -14.36
C ASN A 258 -5.16 0.35 -13.30
N LEU A 259 -3.89 0.73 -13.43
CA LEU A 259 -2.83 0.25 -12.54
C LEU A 259 -3.09 0.61 -11.07
N LEU A 260 -3.69 1.79 -10.77
CA LEU A 260 -4.02 2.16 -9.40
C LEU A 260 -5.11 1.26 -8.82
N GLY A 261 -6.14 0.95 -9.62
CA GLY A 261 -7.19 0.02 -9.19
C GLY A 261 -6.63 -1.36 -8.83
N PHE A 262 -5.73 -1.89 -9.66
CA PHE A 262 -5.08 -3.19 -9.39
C PHE A 262 -4.14 -3.14 -8.20
N ALA A 263 -3.33 -2.09 -8.05
CA ALA A 263 -2.48 -1.92 -6.88
C ALA A 263 -3.29 -1.89 -5.57
N LEU A 264 -4.41 -1.17 -5.55
CA LEU A 264 -5.30 -1.15 -4.39
C LEU A 264 -5.96 -2.51 -4.11
N MET A 265 -6.26 -3.30 -5.15
CA MET A 265 -6.77 -4.67 -4.97
C MET A 265 -5.70 -5.59 -4.36
N GLU A 266 -4.44 -5.47 -4.76
CA GLU A 266 -3.33 -6.21 -4.17
C GLU A 266 -3.11 -5.80 -2.71
N VAL A 267 -3.06 -4.50 -2.42
CA VAL A 267 -2.97 -3.96 -1.06
C VAL A 267 -4.12 -4.44 -0.19
N ARG A 268 -5.38 -4.39 -0.70
CA ARG A 268 -6.56 -4.92 0.00
C ARG A 268 -6.41 -6.41 0.33
N GLY A 269 -5.94 -7.20 -0.63
CA GLY A 269 -5.70 -8.64 -0.46
C GLY A 269 -4.68 -8.91 0.63
N GLU A 270 -3.58 -8.16 0.63
CA GLU A 270 -2.51 -8.28 1.60
C GLU A 270 -2.94 -7.85 3.00
N ILE A 271 -3.62 -6.71 3.14
CA ILE A 271 -4.17 -6.26 4.42
C ILE A 271 -5.18 -7.28 4.95
N ARG A 272 -6.09 -7.79 4.11
CA ARG A 272 -7.07 -8.81 4.50
C ARG A 272 -6.37 -10.07 5.03
N ARG A 273 -5.26 -10.48 4.44
CA ARG A 273 -4.48 -11.65 4.85
C ARG A 273 -3.77 -11.42 6.18
N VAL A 274 -3.08 -10.30 6.31
CA VAL A 274 -2.20 -10.00 7.45
C VAL A 274 -2.99 -9.55 8.68
N TRP A 275 -4.04 -8.72 8.51
CA TRP A 275 -4.86 -8.20 9.61
C TRP A 275 -6.08 -9.05 9.94
N LYS A 276 -6.24 -10.24 9.32
CA LYS A 276 -7.39 -11.13 9.54
C LYS A 276 -7.69 -11.37 11.02
N ASN A 277 -6.66 -11.56 11.81
CA ASN A 277 -6.75 -11.93 13.20
C ASN A 277 -6.32 -10.80 14.17
N ALA A 278 -6.18 -9.57 13.69
CA ALA A 278 -5.72 -8.45 14.50
C ALA A 278 -6.60 -8.20 15.76
N ALA A 279 -7.91 -8.50 15.67
CA ALA A 279 -8.83 -8.40 16.82
C ALA A 279 -8.51 -9.35 17.98
N LEU A 280 -7.69 -10.39 17.76
CA LEU A 280 -7.21 -11.29 18.79
C LEU A 280 -6.03 -10.70 19.59
N CYS A 281 -5.48 -9.58 19.14
CA CYS A 281 -4.37 -8.93 19.80
C CYS A 281 -4.80 -7.98 20.94
N GLU A 282 -3.90 -7.78 21.88
CA GLU A 282 -4.03 -6.70 22.88
C GLU A 282 -3.97 -5.33 22.19
N THR A 283 -4.66 -4.35 22.77
CA THR A 283 -4.43 -2.96 22.40
C THR A 283 -3.11 -2.53 23.02
N ILE A 284 -2.20 -2.00 22.20
CA ILE A 284 -0.96 -1.43 22.72
C ILE A 284 -1.35 -0.08 23.33
N ALA A 285 -1.10 0.07 24.63
CA ALA A 285 -1.16 1.38 25.26
C ALA A 285 0.12 2.13 24.87
N ASP A 286 -0.06 3.37 24.39
CA ASP A 286 1.03 4.32 24.10
C ASP A 286 1.88 4.60 25.34
#